data_ac6a66db01f95baa32b3ec38e14eb46a
#
_entry.id   ac6a66db01f95baa32b3ec38e14eb46a
#
_cell.length_a   1.000
_cell.length_b   1.000
_cell.length_c   1.000
_cell.angle_alpha   90.00
_cell.angle_beta   90.00
_cell.angle_gamma   90.00
#
_symmetry.space_group_name_H-M   'P 1'
#
loop_
_entity.id
_entity.type
_entity.pdbx_description
1 polymer ?
#
loop_
_entity_poly.entity_id
_entity_poly.type
_entity_poly.pdbx_seq_one_letter_code
_entity_poly.pdbx_strand_id
1 'polypeptide(L)'
;MADERKKNKFKEEQGEEDAVDTEGWQIIYTGFALILLSFFIMLCSYSTVKSAKVMRFTKSFMEAASILSDGVKLEDGPVVLVPSAEIITADERTRLVSSLKKAAQEVGFSSELQLNTVGNDIYISLSDNVLFKLGDSVIEKRANPLLSKIAAIIKEGKYNIRIEGHTDNLPISTYMFPSNWELSTARAVNVLRFFHEKEHIDSHRLSAMGLSEYHPVADNNTIDGRRQNRRVEIILENVAKNLEAEEPSIALEIKGYESSDSIESNSLPLNLREGIGE
;
A
#
# COMPACT_ATOMS: atom_id res chain seq x y z
N MET A 1 32.49 -11.79 -87.20
CA MET A 1 31.38 -10.83 -87.01
C MET A 1 30.05 -11.46 -86.49
N ALA A 2 29.74 -12.72 -86.79
CA ALA A 2 28.52 -13.34 -86.26
C ALA A 2 28.68 -13.88 -84.82
N ASP A 3 29.89 -14.21 -84.39
CA ASP A 3 30.18 -14.79 -83.09
C ASP A 3 30.30 -13.73 -81.98
N GLU A 4 30.69 -12.53 -82.30
CA GLU A 4 30.75 -11.42 -81.34
C GLU A 4 29.38 -10.86 -80.99
N ARG A 5 28.42 -10.92 -81.90
CA ARG A 5 27.04 -10.50 -81.62
C ARG A 5 26.29 -11.46 -80.71
N LYS A 6 26.64 -12.76 -80.75
CA LYS A 6 26.07 -13.73 -79.80
C LYS A 6 26.63 -13.58 -78.39
N LYS A 7 27.91 -13.25 -78.23
CA LYS A 7 28.54 -13.03 -76.96
C LYS A 7 28.04 -11.77 -76.26
N ASN A 8 27.73 -10.72 -77.02
CA ASN A 8 27.16 -9.50 -76.44
C ASN A 8 25.68 -9.67 -76.02
N LYS A 9 24.89 -10.44 -76.78
CA LYS A 9 23.50 -10.72 -76.37
C LYS A 9 23.42 -11.58 -75.09
N PHE A 10 24.35 -12.53 -74.89
CA PHE A 10 24.42 -13.32 -73.67
C PHE A 10 24.90 -12.52 -72.46
N LYS A 11 25.63 -11.40 -72.65
CA LYS A 11 26.05 -10.52 -71.56
C LYS A 11 24.98 -9.49 -71.20
N GLU A 12 24.10 -9.15 -72.09
CA GLU A 12 22.96 -8.26 -71.79
C GLU A 12 21.80 -9.01 -71.07
N GLU A 13 21.65 -10.32 -71.36
CA GLU A 13 20.62 -11.14 -70.64
C GLU A 13 21.06 -11.60 -69.25
N GLN A 14 22.36 -11.51 -68.86
CA GLN A 14 22.82 -11.84 -67.49
C GLN A 14 23.00 -10.65 -66.58
N GLY A 15 22.67 -9.43 -67.08
CA GLY A 15 22.76 -8.18 -66.30
C GLY A 15 21.44 -7.73 -65.65
N GLU A 16 20.32 -8.46 -65.87
CA GLU A 16 19.00 -8.12 -65.35
C GLU A 16 18.48 -9.04 -64.27
N GLU A 17 19.24 -10.07 -63.86
CA GLU A 17 18.89 -10.89 -62.69
C GLU A 17 19.67 -10.34 -61.49
N ASP A 18 18.89 -10.01 -60.45
CA ASP A 18 19.28 -9.64 -59.06
C ASP A 18 19.67 -8.19 -58.77
N ALA A 19 18.95 -7.24 -59.29
CA ALA A 19 18.68 -6.05 -58.46
C ALA A 19 17.63 -6.45 -57.41
N VAL A 20 18.09 -7.13 -56.36
CA VAL A 20 17.27 -7.29 -55.16
C VAL A 20 16.80 -5.89 -54.79
N ASP A 21 15.49 -5.66 -54.87
CA ASP A 21 14.85 -4.42 -54.51
C ASP A 21 15.16 -4.10 -53.05
N THR A 22 16.33 -3.42 -52.83
CA THR A 22 16.81 -3.05 -51.50
C THR A 22 15.97 -1.94 -50.88
N GLU A 23 14.99 -1.41 -51.59
CA GLU A 23 14.07 -0.38 -51.10
C GLU A 23 12.77 -0.98 -50.51
N GLY A 24 12.35 -2.15 -50.94
CA GLY A 24 11.11 -2.79 -50.48
C GLY A 24 11.08 -3.08 -48.98
N TRP A 25 12.21 -3.44 -48.37
CA TRP A 25 12.28 -3.70 -46.92
C TRP A 25 12.13 -2.42 -46.08
N GLN A 26 12.54 -1.25 -46.61
CA GLN A 26 12.41 0.03 -45.91
C GLN A 26 10.92 0.41 -45.75
N ILE A 27 10.09 0.10 -46.75
CA ILE A 27 8.66 0.37 -46.67
C ILE A 27 7.99 -0.49 -45.58
N ILE A 28 8.37 -1.77 -45.50
CA ILE A 28 7.88 -2.71 -44.47
C ILE A 28 8.36 -2.28 -43.09
N TYR A 29 9.63 -1.89 -42.96
CA TYR A 29 10.22 -1.43 -41.69
C TYR A 29 9.57 -0.12 -41.22
N THR A 30 9.40 0.86 -42.09
CA THR A 30 8.74 2.12 -41.74
C THR A 30 7.28 1.92 -41.37
N GLY A 31 6.56 1.03 -42.08
CA GLY A 31 5.19 0.64 -41.70
C GLY A 31 5.11 0.04 -40.31
N PHE A 32 6.00 -0.91 -40.01
CA PHE A 32 6.09 -1.54 -38.70
C PHE A 32 6.46 -0.53 -37.59
N ALA A 33 7.43 0.35 -37.85
CA ALA A 33 7.82 1.41 -36.92
C ALA A 33 6.69 2.39 -36.61
N LEU A 34 5.89 2.77 -37.61
CA LEU A 34 4.73 3.63 -37.42
C LEU A 34 3.61 2.94 -36.62
N ILE A 35 3.38 1.65 -36.84
CA ILE A 35 2.43 0.85 -36.06
C ILE A 35 2.89 0.77 -34.60
N LEU A 36 4.16 0.49 -34.34
CA LEU A 36 4.75 0.48 -32.99
C LEU A 36 4.64 1.86 -32.33
N LEU A 37 4.97 2.92 -33.04
CA LEU A 37 4.86 4.30 -32.52
C LEU A 37 3.40 4.63 -32.15
N SER A 38 2.45 4.31 -33.03
CA SER A 38 1.02 4.49 -32.78
C SER A 38 0.56 3.71 -31.54
N PHE A 39 1.04 2.48 -31.39
CA PHE A 39 0.74 1.64 -30.23
C PHE A 39 1.31 2.23 -28.93
N PHE A 40 2.54 2.75 -28.95
CA PHE A 40 3.12 3.41 -27.78
C PHE A 40 2.41 4.71 -27.43
N ILE A 41 2.01 5.51 -28.42
CA ILE A 41 1.20 6.73 -28.17
C ILE A 41 -0.14 6.33 -27.52
N MET A 42 -0.77 5.27 -28.01
CA MET A 42 -2.00 4.75 -27.43
C MET A 42 -1.79 4.28 -25.98
N LEU A 43 -0.74 3.51 -25.70
CA LEU A 43 -0.40 3.08 -24.33
C LEU A 43 -0.13 4.26 -23.41
N CYS A 44 0.64 5.26 -23.86
CA CYS A 44 0.92 6.48 -23.08
C CYS A 44 -0.36 7.27 -22.82
N SER A 45 -1.29 7.34 -23.77
CA SER A 45 -2.60 7.97 -23.60
C SER A 45 -3.46 7.26 -22.55
N TYR A 46 -3.40 5.92 -22.50
CA TYR A 46 -4.10 5.13 -21.47
C TYR A 46 -3.43 5.22 -20.10
N SER A 47 -2.13 5.40 -20.03
CA SER A 47 -1.38 5.51 -18.77
C SER A 47 -1.82 6.69 -17.89
N THR A 48 -2.48 7.70 -18.44
CA THR A 48 -3.01 8.85 -17.71
C THR A 48 -4.51 8.75 -17.36
N VAL A 49 -5.15 7.62 -17.65
CA VAL A 49 -6.58 7.44 -17.32
C VAL A 49 -6.71 7.35 -15.80
N LYS A 50 -7.10 8.45 -15.19
CA LYS A 50 -7.44 8.50 -13.76
C LYS A 50 -8.50 7.44 -13.48
N SER A 51 -8.23 6.57 -12.51
CA SER A 51 -9.11 5.47 -12.05
C SER A 51 -10.58 5.89 -11.89
N ALA A 52 -10.82 7.16 -11.55
CA ALA A 52 -12.16 7.74 -11.44
C ALA A 52 -12.96 7.76 -12.77
N LYS A 53 -12.30 7.81 -13.94
CA LYS A 53 -13.02 7.76 -15.24
C LYS A 53 -13.41 6.33 -15.61
N VAL A 54 -12.53 5.36 -15.31
CA VAL A 54 -12.83 3.94 -15.53
C VAL A 54 -13.99 3.51 -14.65
N MET A 55 -13.99 3.92 -13.38
CA MET A 55 -15.04 3.57 -12.42
C MET A 55 -16.40 4.20 -12.79
N ARG A 56 -16.43 5.41 -13.34
CA ARG A 56 -17.66 6.01 -13.88
C ARG A 56 -18.18 5.28 -15.13
N PHE A 57 -17.28 4.84 -15.98
CA PHE A 57 -17.65 4.09 -17.19
C PHE A 57 -18.18 2.70 -16.82
N THR A 58 -17.54 1.96 -15.91
CA THR A 58 -18.02 0.66 -15.42
C THR A 58 -19.38 0.78 -14.73
N LYS A 59 -19.59 1.84 -13.93
CA LYS A 59 -20.88 2.09 -13.29
C LYS A 59 -21.99 2.36 -14.32
N SER A 60 -21.73 3.23 -15.30
CA SER A 60 -22.69 3.52 -16.39
C SER A 60 -22.94 2.30 -17.28
N PHE A 61 -21.95 1.45 -17.48
CA PHE A 61 -22.09 0.22 -18.26
C PHE A 61 -22.90 -0.83 -17.50
N MET A 62 -22.67 -1.02 -16.20
CA MET A 62 -23.47 -1.90 -15.36
C MET A 62 -24.94 -1.43 -15.26
N GLU A 63 -25.16 -0.13 -15.14
CA GLU A 63 -26.49 0.47 -15.10
C GLU A 63 -27.22 0.31 -16.43
N ALA A 64 -26.52 0.47 -17.56
CA ALA A 64 -27.06 0.19 -18.89
C ALA A 64 -27.30 -1.32 -19.16
N ALA A 65 -26.41 -2.18 -18.67
CA ALA A 65 -26.53 -3.63 -18.79
C ALA A 65 -27.69 -4.18 -17.95
N SER A 66 -27.98 -3.59 -16.78
CA SER A 66 -29.12 -3.97 -15.95
C SER A 66 -30.47 -3.66 -16.60
N ILE A 67 -30.53 -2.66 -17.48
CA ILE A 67 -31.77 -2.29 -18.24
C ILE A 67 -32.01 -3.26 -19.41
N LEU A 68 -30.94 -3.88 -19.95
CA LEU A 68 -31.06 -4.86 -21.05
C LEU A 68 -31.34 -6.29 -20.57
N SER A 69 -31.29 -6.55 -19.28
CA SER A 69 -31.37 -7.90 -18.67
C SER A 69 -32.78 -8.25 -18.17
N ASP A 70 -33.83 -7.86 -18.88
CA ASP A 70 -35.21 -8.29 -18.56
C ASP A 70 -35.51 -9.74 -19.01
N GLY A 71 -34.48 -10.59 -19.11
CA GLY A 71 -34.64 -11.97 -19.63
C GLY A 71 -33.81 -13.06 -18.99
N VAL A 72 -32.85 -12.76 -18.12
CA VAL A 72 -32.03 -13.79 -17.45
C VAL A 72 -32.09 -13.59 -15.94
N LYS A 73 -32.91 -14.38 -15.26
CA LYS A 73 -32.81 -14.60 -13.81
C LYS A 73 -31.46 -15.28 -13.57
N LEU A 74 -30.43 -14.49 -13.22
CA LEU A 74 -29.28 -15.01 -12.49
C LEU A 74 -29.79 -15.34 -11.09
N GLU A 75 -29.79 -16.64 -10.75
CA GLU A 75 -30.10 -17.11 -9.42
C GLU A 75 -29.30 -16.30 -8.36
N ASP A 76 -29.99 -15.99 -7.26
CA ASP A 76 -29.53 -15.22 -6.13
C ASP A 76 -28.18 -15.72 -5.55
N GLY A 77 -27.08 -15.32 -6.18
CA GLY A 77 -25.84 -15.22 -5.44
C GLY A 77 -25.88 -13.90 -4.65
N PRO A 78 -25.43 -13.86 -3.39
CA PRO A 78 -25.39 -12.62 -2.65
C PRO A 78 -24.56 -11.62 -3.46
N VAL A 79 -25.22 -10.59 -3.99
CA VAL A 79 -24.52 -9.39 -4.49
C VAL A 79 -23.85 -8.83 -3.24
N VAL A 80 -22.59 -9.15 -3.05
CA VAL A 80 -21.76 -8.47 -2.08
C VAL A 80 -21.67 -7.04 -2.59
N LEU A 81 -22.62 -6.21 -2.12
CA LEU A 81 -22.46 -4.77 -2.18
C LEU A 81 -21.20 -4.48 -1.36
N VAL A 82 -20.04 -4.50 -2.03
CA VAL A 82 -18.83 -3.94 -1.46
C VAL A 82 -19.24 -2.50 -1.14
N PRO A 83 -19.33 -2.13 0.15
CA PRO A 83 -19.64 -0.75 0.49
C PRO A 83 -18.60 0.06 -0.26
N SER A 84 -19.06 1.01 -1.09
CA SER A 84 -18.17 1.90 -1.82
C SER A 84 -17.28 2.54 -0.76
N ALA A 85 -16.06 2.01 -0.64
CA ALA A 85 -15.07 2.54 0.28
C ALA A 85 -14.98 4.02 -0.07
N GLU A 86 -15.37 4.88 0.85
CA GLU A 86 -15.35 6.32 0.67
C GLU A 86 -13.91 6.72 0.37
N ILE A 87 -13.61 6.83 -0.92
CA ILE A 87 -12.31 7.31 -1.38
C ILE A 87 -12.23 8.75 -0.91
N ILE A 88 -11.32 9.03 -0.01
CA ILE A 88 -11.06 10.40 0.46
C ILE A 88 -10.77 11.25 -0.77
N THR A 89 -11.59 12.25 -0.98
CA THR A 89 -11.42 13.15 -2.12
C THR A 89 -10.14 13.94 -1.97
N ALA A 90 -9.55 14.38 -3.09
CA ALA A 90 -8.36 15.23 -3.06
C ALA A 90 -8.58 16.50 -2.21
N ASP A 91 -9.81 16.99 -2.17
CA ASP A 91 -10.23 18.15 -1.40
C ASP A 91 -10.20 17.87 0.12
N GLU A 92 -10.74 16.75 0.57
CA GLU A 92 -10.71 16.34 1.98
C GLU A 92 -9.29 16.16 2.49
N ARG A 93 -8.43 15.55 1.68
CA ARG A 93 -7.00 15.39 1.99
C ARG A 93 -6.30 16.74 2.16
N THR A 94 -6.56 17.67 1.25
CA THR A 94 -6.00 19.04 1.34
C THR A 94 -6.48 19.77 2.58
N ARG A 95 -7.74 19.62 2.94
CA ARG A 95 -8.32 20.18 4.18
C ARG A 95 -7.68 19.54 5.42
N LEU A 96 -7.51 18.23 5.43
CA LEU A 96 -6.89 17.51 6.55
C LEU A 96 -5.45 17.96 6.76
N VAL A 97 -4.63 18.02 5.69
CA VAL A 97 -3.25 18.50 5.75
C VAL A 97 -3.17 19.93 6.24
N SER A 98 -4.08 20.82 5.79
CA SER A 98 -4.13 22.21 6.23
C SER A 98 -4.52 22.34 7.70
N SER A 99 -5.46 21.53 8.18
CA SER A 99 -5.87 21.47 9.59
C SER A 99 -4.75 20.98 10.49
N LEU A 100 -4.00 19.95 10.08
CA LEU A 100 -2.84 19.44 10.81
C LEU A 100 -1.73 20.51 10.91
N LYS A 101 -1.43 21.21 9.81
CA LYS A 101 -0.46 22.32 9.82
C LYS A 101 -0.88 23.44 10.77
N LYS A 102 -2.14 23.84 10.71
CA LYS A 102 -2.68 24.87 11.61
C LYS A 102 -2.60 24.43 13.06
N ALA A 103 -2.97 23.19 13.37
CA ALA A 103 -2.89 22.62 14.71
C ALA A 103 -1.45 22.66 15.28
N ALA A 104 -0.44 22.31 14.46
CA ALA A 104 0.95 22.39 14.86
C ALA A 104 1.42 23.82 15.11
N GLN A 105 0.97 24.80 14.30
CA GLN A 105 1.27 26.21 14.49
C GLN A 105 0.71 26.73 15.80
N GLU A 106 -0.54 26.41 16.14
CA GLU A 106 -1.21 26.86 17.36
C GLU A 106 -0.54 26.39 18.65
N VAL A 107 0.17 25.23 18.60
CA VAL A 107 0.89 24.71 19.77
C VAL A 107 2.41 24.94 19.70
N GLY A 108 2.89 25.67 18.67
CA GLY A 108 4.29 26.06 18.55
C GLY A 108 5.25 24.97 18.06
N PHE A 109 4.77 23.93 17.38
CA PHE A 109 5.55 22.80 16.87
C PHE A 109 5.61 22.72 15.34
N SER A 110 5.51 23.87 14.67
CA SER A 110 5.47 23.91 13.19
C SER A 110 6.75 23.39 12.51
N SER A 111 7.91 23.56 13.15
CA SER A 111 9.21 23.15 12.62
C SER A 111 9.50 21.65 12.83
N GLU A 112 8.83 21.04 13.81
CA GLU A 112 9.06 19.65 14.21
C GLU A 112 8.04 18.67 13.61
N LEU A 113 6.98 19.20 12.99
CA LEU A 113 5.97 18.39 12.30
C LEU A 113 6.19 18.48 10.79
N GLN A 114 6.43 17.34 10.15
CA GLN A 114 6.50 17.24 8.70
C GLN A 114 5.30 16.44 8.19
N LEU A 115 4.69 16.92 7.11
CA LEU A 115 3.54 16.28 6.48
C LEU A 115 3.90 15.93 5.04
N ASN A 116 3.74 14.67 4.70
CA ASN A 116 3.94 14.15 3.35
C ASN A 116 2.72 13.34 2.92
N THR A 117 2.48 13.26 1.61
CA THR A 117 1.37 12.48 1.04
C THR A 117 1.92 11.56 -0.03
N VAL A 118 1.71 10.26 0.11
CA VAL A 118 2.12 9.25 -0.86
C VAL A 118 0.89 8.46 -1.28
N GLY A 119 0.49 8.59 -2.54
CA GLY A 119 -0.77 8.00 -3.01
C GLY A 119 -1.97 8.58 -2.27
N ASN A 120 -2.69 7.74 -1.55
CA ASN A 120 -3.85 8.11 -0.74
C ASN A 120 -3.53 8.23 0.75
N ASP A 121 -2.32 7.91 1.17
CA ASP A 121 -1.91 7.89 2.56
C ASP A 121 -1.27 9.23 2.96
N ILE A 122 -1.47 9.64 4.21
CA ILE A 122 -0.90 10.85 4.77
C ILE A 122 0.07 10.47 5.87
N TYR A 123 1.32 10.92 5.73
CA TYR A 123 2.41 10.70 6.67
C TYR A 123 2.59 11.94 7.52
N ILE A 124 2.43 11.78 8.82
CA ILE A 124 2.65 12.81 9.85
C ILE A 124 3.92 12.41 10.60
N SER A 125 5.04 13.02 10.26
CA SER A 125 6.33 12.76 10.90
C SER A 125 6.60 13.75 12.02
N LEU A 126 6.86 13.24 13.21
CA LEU A 126 7.17 13.99 14.42
C LEU A 126 8.58 13.62 14.89
N SER A 127 9.43 14.64 15.09
CA SER A 127 10.77 14.42 15.62
C SER A 127 10.71 13.86 17.05
N ASP A 128 11.59 12.91 17.39
CA ASP A 128 11.59 12.24 18.70
C ASP A 128 11.80 13.20 19.87
N ASN A 129 12.60 14.23 19.69
CA ASN A 129 12.87 15.25 20.72
C ASN A 129 11.64 16.07 21.14
N VAL A 130 10.58 16.08 20.32
CA VAL A 130 9.29 16.67 20.69
C VAL A 130 8.52 15.76 21.63
N LEU A 131 8.55 14.47 21.34
CA LEU A 131 7.72 13.47 22.01
C LEU A 131 8.40 12.87 23.24
N PHE A 132 9.71 12.66 23.20
CA PHE A 132 10.43 11.87 24.20
C PHE A 132 11.73 12.56 24.64
N LYS A 133 12.24 12.14 25.80
CA LYS A 133 13.63 12.39 26.18
C LYS A 133 14.57 11.45 25.43
N LEU A 134 15.83 11.83 25.35
CA LEU A 134 16.85 11.01 24.70
C LEU A 134 16.94 9.63 25.37
N GLY A 135 16.84 8.56 24.55
CA GLY A 135 16.89 7.18 25.02
C GLY A 135 15.66 6.72 25.82
N ASP A 136 14.59 7.49 25.83
CA ASP A 136 13.35 7.19 26.54
C ASP A 136 12.17 6.99 25.56
N SER A 137 11.12 6.33 26.02
CA SER A 137 9.88 6.11 25.29
C SER A 137 8.66 6.76 25.96
N VAL A 138 8.84 7.39 27.14
CA VAL A 138 7.76 8.06 27.86
C VAL A 138 7.44 9.41 27.19
N ILE A 139 6.17 9.61 26.81
CA ILE A 139 5.72 10.85 26.17
C ILE A 139 5.85 12.03 27.16
N GLU A 140 6.56 13.05 26.75
CA GLU A 140 6.70 14.28 27.53
C GLU A 140 5.38 15.05 27.61
N LYS A 141 5.09 15.64 28.76
CA LYS A 141 3.85 16.42 28.98
C LYS A 141 3.66 17.55 27.97
N ARG A 142 4.76 18.14 27.48
CA ARG A 142 4.72 19.22 26.48
C ARG A 142 4.22 18.77 25.12
N ALA A 143 4.34 17.46 24.80
CA ALA A 143 3.84 16.90 23.54
C ALA A 143 2.33 16.63 23.57
N ASN A 144 1.72 16.51 24.74
CA ASN A 144 0.30 16.18 24.87
C ASN A 144 -0.61 17.11 24.05
N PRO A 145 -0.48 18.44 24.10
CA PRO A 145 -1.36 19.32 23.32
C PRO A 145 -1.27 19.08 21.81
N LEU A 146 -0.07 18.76 21.29
CA LEU A 146 0.12 18.45 19.87
C LEU A 146 -0.57 17.14 19.52
N LEU A 147 -0.30 16.07 20.29
CA LEU A 147 -0.91 14.77 20.06
C LEU A 147 -2.43 14.80 20.18
N SER A 148 -2.99 15.54 21.16
CA SER A 148 -4.44 15.69 21.30
C SER A 148 -5.08 16.42 20.12
N LYS A 149 -4.43 17.47 19.59
CA LYS A 149 -4.92 18.14 18.39
C LYS A 149 -4.87 17.26 17.14
N ILE A 150 -3.78 16.50 16.96
CA ILE A 150 -3.69 15.52 15.88
C ILE A 150 -4.81 14.49 16.05
N ALA A 151 -4.97 13.93 17.24
CA ALA A 151 -6.01 12.94 17.54
C ALA A 151 -7.42 13.47 17.26
N ALA A 152 -7.75 14.70 17.65
CA ALA A 152 -9.04 15.32 17.38
C ALA A 152 -9.34 15.38 15.87
N ILE A 153 -8.34 15.73 15.06
CA ILE A 153 -8.49 15.83 13.61
C ILE A 153 -8.68 14.44 12.97
N ILE A 154 -7.88 13.45 13.38
CA ILE A 154 -7.91 12.11 12.77
C ILE A 154 -9.07 11.26 13.29
N LYS A 155 -9.64 11.59 14.44
CA LYS A 155 -10.78 10.87 15.04
C LYS A 155 -12.04 10.96 14.18
N GLU A 156 -12.28 12.11 13.56
CA GLU A 156 -13.45 12.36 12.72
C GLU A 156 -13.40 11.60 11.39
N GLY A 157 -12.21 11.26 10.90
CA GLY A 157 -12.02 10.58 9.63
C GLY A 157 -12.07 9.05 9.76
N LYS A 158 -12.37 8.38 8.64
CA LYS A 158 -12.36 6.92 8.51
C LYS A 158 -11.00 6.43 8.01
N TYR A 159 -9.95 6.60 8.83
CA TYR A 159 -8.60 6.14 8.52
C TYR A 159 -8.21 4.99 9.42
N ASN A 160 -7.43 4.05 8.90
CA ASN A 160 -6.59 3.22 9.73
C ASN A 160 -5.34 4.03 10.08
N ILE A 161 -4.89 3.94 11.32
CA ILE A 161 -3.80 4.72 11.87
C ILE A 161 -2.68 3.77 12.23
N ARG A 162 -1.60 3.84 11.46
CA ARG A 162 -0.40 3.07 11.75
C ARG A 162 0.66 4.00 12.31
N ILE A 163 1.28 3.60 13.40
CA ILE A 163 2.29 4.37 14.11
C ILE A 163 3.62 3.65 14.01
N GLU A 164 4.60 4.30 13.40
CA GLU A 164 5.93 3.75 13.19
C GLU A 164 6.97 4.50 14.02
N GLY A 165 7.77 3.73 14.78
CA GLY A 165 8.91 4.28 15.54
C GLY A 165 10.21 4.03 14.79
N HIS A 166 11.05 5.07 14.69
CA HIS A 166 12.35 5.01 14.04
C HIS A 166 13.44 5.54 14.97
N THR A 167 14.64 4.99 14.84
CA THR A 167 15.86 5.47 15.53
C THR A 167 16.91 5.90 14.51
N ASP A 168 17.97 6.52 14.99
CA ASP A 168 19.21 6.60 14.23
C ASP A 168 20.03 5.29 14.39
N ASN A 169 21.22 5.24 13.78
CA ASN A 169 22.11 4.09 13.82
C ASN A 169 23.00 4.03 15.06
N LEU A 170 22.84 4.91 16.03
CA LEU A 170 23.59 4.82 17.28
C LEU A 170 22.97 3.70 18.14
N PRO A 171 23.76 2.70 18.54
CA PRO A 171 23.23 1.60 19.32
C PRO A 171 22.82 2.04 20.71
N ILE A 172 21.64 1.62 21.14
CA ILE A 172 21.21 1.69 22.53
C ILE A 172 21.36 0.32 23.19
N SER A 173 21.80 0.29 24.43
CA SER A 173 21.82 -0.93 25.23
C SER A 173 21.58 -0.55 26.68
N THR A 174 20.34 -0.63 27.11
CA THR A 174 19.90 -0.38 28.47
C THR A 174 19.08 -1.56 29.00
N TYR A 175 18.84 -1.61 30.30
CA TYR A 175 17.95 -2.63 30.89
C TYR A 175 16.54 -2.57 30.30
N MET A 176 16.03 -1.38 30.02
CA MET A 176 14.69 -1.17 29.44
C MET A 176 14.66 -1.43 27.93
N PHE A 177 15.74 -1.10 27.23
CA PHE A 177 15.83 -1.19 25.78
C PHE A 177 17.14 -1.86 25.38
N PRO A 178 17.14 -3.19 25.22
CA PRO A 178 18.34 -3.92 24.81
C PRO A 178 18.88 -3.51 23.44
N SER A 179 18.01 -3.04 22.53
CA SER A 179 18.39 -2.55 21.21
C SER A 179 17.45 -1.44 20.71
N ASN A 180 17.77 -0.89 19.53
CA ASN A 180 16.95 0.10 18.85
C ASN A 180 15.56 -0.46 18.44
N TRP A 181 15.40 -1.78 18.34
CA TRP A 181 14.12 -2.41 18.07
C TRP A 181 13.13 -2.21 19.20
N GLU A 182 13.55 -2.48 20.44
CA GLU A 182 12.69 -2.32 21.62
C GLU A 182 12.36 -0.84 21.85
N LEU A 183 13.36 0.05 21.70
CA LEU A 183 13.13 1.49 21.86
C LEU A 183 12.09 2.02 20.85
N SER A 184 12.29 1.72 19.56
CA SER A 184 11.39 2.19 18.50
C SER A 184 9.97 1.64 18.66
N THR A 185 9.85 0.34 19.01
CA THR A 185 8.56 -0.30 19.27
C THR A 185 7.86 0.33 20.48
N ALA A 186 8.57 0.52 21.58
CA ALA A 186 8.00 1.11 22.79
C ALA A 186 7.50 2.54 22.55
N ARG A 187 8.21 3.34 21.76
CA ARG A 187 7.80 4.68 21.34
C ARG A 187 6.51 4.67 20.54
N ALA A 188 6.43 3.81 19.52
CA ALA A 188 5.23 3.67 18.71
C ALA A 188 4.01 3.22 19.55
N VAL A 189 4.20 2.23 20.41
CA VAL A 189 3.14 1.72 21.32
C VAL A 189 2.68 2.79 22.31
N ASN A 190 3.57 3.62 22.83
CA ASN A 190 3.19 4.68 23.77
C ASN A 190 2.37 5.79 23.10
N VAL A 191 2.64 6.12 21.84
CA VAL A 191 1.81 7.04 21.06
C VAL A 191 0.46 6.39 20.75
N LEU A 192 0.42 5.10 20.41
CA LEU A 192 -0.82 4.35 20.23
C LEU A 192 -1.68 4.39 21.50
N ARG A 193 -1.08 4.07 22.65
CA ARG A 193 -1.77 4.13 23.94
C ARG A 193 -2.32 5.50 24.23
N PHE A 194 -1.57 6.57 23.93
CA PHE A 194 -2.05 7.92 24.08
C PHE A 194 -3.34 8.15 23.26
N PHE A 195 -3.36 7.73 22.02
CA PHE A 195 -4.53 7.88 21.16
C PHE A 195 -5.71 7.03 21.62
N HIS A 196 -5.46 5.81 22.08
CA HIS A 196 -6.52 4.91 22.55
C HIS A 196 -7.05 5.33 23.93
N GLU A 197 -6.17 5.45 24.92
CA GLU A 197 -6.55 5.59 26.33
C GLU A 197 -6.99 7.03 26.69
N LYS A 198 -6.32 8.04 26.09
CA LYS A 198 -6.64 9.45 26.39
C LYS A 198 -7.60 10.08 25.41
N GLU A 199 -7.44 9.79 24.14
CA GLU A 199 -8.22 10.44 23.09
C GLU A 199 -9.39 9.57 22.60
N HIS A 200 -9.49 8.33 23.11
CA HIS A 200 -10.59 7.39 22.81
C HIS A 200 -10.78 7.13 21.31
N ILE A 201 -9.66 6.95 20.61
CA ILE A 201 -9.68 6.43 19.24
C ILE A 201 -9.91 4.92 19.29
N ASP A 202 -10.75 4.42 18.38
CA ASP A 202 -11.08 2.99 18.30
C ASP A 202 -9.82 2.15 18.06
N SER A 203 -9.60 1.13 18.90
CA SER A 203 -8.46 0.22 18.84
C SER A 203 -8.39 -0.55 17.52
N HIS A 204 -9.51 -0.85 16.87
CA HIS A 204 -9.54 -1.52 15.55
C HIS A 204 -8.91 -0.68 14.44
N ARG A 205 -8.78 0.61 14.63
CA ARG A 205 -8.14 1.54 13.70
C ARG A 205 -6.66 1.73 13.95
N LEU A 206 -6.12 1.22 15.06
CA LEU A 206 -4.78 1.52 15.54
C LEU A 206 -3.84 0.33 15.38
N SER A 207 -2.67 0.58 14.81
CA SER A 207 -1.56 -0.36 14.78
C SER A 207 -0.25 0.35 15.10
N ALA A 208 0.72 -0.36 15.69
CA ALA A 208 2.03 0.17 16.00
C ALA A 208 3.14 -0.79 15.62
N MET A 209 4.26 -0.26 15.11
CA MET A 209 5.45 -1.03 14.78
C MET A 209 6.73 -0.24 15.07
N GLY A 210 7.78 -0.95 15.44
CA GLY A 210 9.13 -0.41 15.54
C GLY A 210 9.95 -0.84 14.34
N LEU A 211 10.63 0.09 13.70
CA LEU A 211 11.45 -0.15 12.49
C LEU A 211 12.94 0.07 12.75
N SER A 212 13.31 0.36 14.00
CA SER A 212 14.71 0.56 14.37
C SER A 212 15.40 1.62 13.47
N GLU A 213 16.63 1.38 13.07
CA GLU A 213 17.47 2.24 12.22
C GLU A 213 17.40 1.91 10.70
N TYR A 214 16.61 0.89 10.33
CA TYR A 214 16.67 0.31 8.99
C TYR A 214 15.86 1.04 7.92
N HIS A 215 15.14 2.10 8.31
CA HIS A 215 14.39 2.95 7.39
C HIS A 215 14.81 4.43 7.53
N PRO A 216 16.08 4.76 7.23
CA PRO A 216 16.56 6.13 7.35
C PRO A 216 15.99 7.02 6.25
N VAL A 217 15.66 8.27 6.62
CA VAL A 217 15.23 9.33 5.67
C VAL A 217 16.34 10.32 5.37
N ALA A 218 17.44 10.27 6.13
CA ALA A 218 18.62 11.11 5.98
C ALA A 218 19.89 10.33 6.32
N ASP A 219 21.06 10.91 5.99
CA ASP A 219 22.36 10.28 6.22
C ASP A 219 22.69 10.20 7.73
N ASN A 220 22.83 8.98 8.23
CA ASN A 220 23.20 8.71 9.62
C ASN A 220 24.64 9.17 10.00
N ASN A 221 25.50 9.46 9.04
CA ASN A 221 26.85 9.96 9.30
C ASN A 221 26.83 11.41 9.82
N THR A 222 25.77 12.16 9.56
CA THR A 222 25.62 13.54 10.02
C THR A 222 24.77 13.64 11.28
N ILE A 223 25.03 14.65 12.13
CA ILE A 223 24.22 14.90 13.34
C ILE A 223 22.77 15.26 12.96
N ASP A 224 22.62 16.09 11.93
CA ASP A 224 21.30 16.53 11.48
C ASP A 224 20.52 15.39 10.82
N GLY A 225 21.18 14.52 10.06
CA GLY A 225 20.54 13.34 9.48
C GLY A 225 20.08 12.35 10.56
N ARG A 226 20.92 12.09 11.58
CA ARG A 226 20.48 11.27 12.71
C ARG A 226 19.28 11.88 13.44
N ARG A 227 19.24 13.20 13.60
CA ARG A 227 18.09 13.90 14.19
C ARG A 227 16.82 13.71 13.39
N GLN A 228 16.91 13.71 12.05
CA GLN A 228 15.76 13.46 11.17
C GLN A 228 15.32 11.98 11.22
N ASN A 229 16.28 11.06 11.36
CA ASN A 229 15.97 9.62 11.43
C ASN A 229 15.26 9.25 12.74
N ARG A 230 15.60 9.91 13.87
CA ARG A 230 14.88 9.73 15.14
C ARG A 230 13.52 10.42 15.07
N ARG A 231 12.49 9.68 14.72
CA ARG A 231 11.12 10.18 14.53
C ARG A 231 10.06 9.13 14.87
N VAL A 232 8.86 9.60 15.04
CA VAL A 232 7.65 8.76 14.98
C VAL A 232 6.81 9.22 13.80
N GLU A 233 6.41 8.30 12.97
CA GLU A 233 5.49 8.53 11.87
C GLU A 233 4.09 8.04 12.24
N ILE A 234 3.09 8.90 12.07
CA ILE A 234 1.68 8.56 12.18
C ILE A 234 1.15 8.55 10.75
N ILE A 235 0.79 7.37 10.26
CA ILE A 235 0.36 7.16 8.89
C ILE A 235 -1.15 6.95 8.90
N LEU A 236 -1.85 7.82 8.17
CA LEU A 236 -3.28 7.71 7.97
C LEU A 236 -3.51 6.95 6.67
N GLU A 237 -3.88 5.68 6.79
CA GLU A 237 -4.16 4.81 5.66
C GLU A 237 -5.63 4.88 5.30
N ASN A 238 -5.92 5.05 4.01
CA ASN A 238 -7.30 5.02 3.54
C ASN A 238 -7.84 3.58 3.61
N VAL A 239 -8.96 3.37 4.28
CA VAL A 239 -9.62 2.06 4.45
C VAL A 239 -9.93 1.39 3.10
N ALA A 240 -10.10 2.16 2.02
CA ALA A 240 -10.34 1.63 0.68
C ALA A 240 -9.25 0.70 0.15
N LYS A 241 -8.01 0.87 0.60
CA LYS A 241 -6.87 0.07 0.13
C LYS A 241 -6.84 -1.35 0.69
N ASN A 242 -7.35 -1.53 1.90
CA ASN A 242 -7.33 -2.85 2.57
C ASN A 242 -8.37 -3.82 2.01
N LEU A 243 -9.39 -3.32 1.32
CA LEU A 243 -10.40 -4.16 0.66
C LEU A 243 -9.91 -4.74 -0.69
N GLU A 244 -8.86 -4.16 -1.29
CA GLU A 244 -8.24 -4.70 -2.51
C GLU A 244 -7.15 -5.74 -2.21
N ALA A 245 -6.65 -5.80 -0.97
CA ALA A 245 -5.57 -6.70 -0.56
C ALA A 245 -6.06 -8.03 0.05
N GLU A 246 -7.32 -8.12 0.45
CA GLU A 246 -7.94 -9.36 0.86
C GLU A 246 -8.60 -10.04 -0.35
N GLU A 247 -7.81 -10.60 -1.24
CA GLU A 247 -8.27 -11.69 -2.10
C GLU A 247 -8.74 -12.83 -1.18
N PRO A 248 -9.98 -13.33 -1.34
CA PRO A 248 -10.45 -14.46 -0.53
C PRO A 248 -9.79 -15.75 -1.06
N SER A 249 -8.55 -15.97 -0.71
CA SER A 249 -7.83 -17.20 -1.06
C SER A 249 -8.02 -18.35 -0.08
N ILE A 250 -9.04 -18.30 0.80
CA ILE A 250 -9.37 -19.41 1.69
C ILE A 250 -10.90 -19.65 1.70
N ALA A 251 -11.45 -20.05 0.57
CA ALA A 251 -12.79 -20.63 0.52
C ALA A 251 -12.89 -21.78 -0.50
N LEU A 252 -11.85 -22.57 -0.61
CA LEU A 252 -11.89 -23.83 -1.34
C LEU A 252 -11.11 -24.84 -0.54
N GLU A 253 -11.79 -25.55 0.34
CA GLU A 253 -11.58 -26.94 0.68
C GLU A 253 -12.13 -27.34 2.05
N ILE A 254 -13.43 -27.16 2.27
CA ILE A 254 -14.16 -28.00 3.22
C ILE A 254 -15.45 -28.47 2.54
N LYS A 255 -15.30 -29.22 1.46
CA LYS A 255 -16.34 -30.13 0.94
C LYS A 255 -15.70 -31.48 0.72
N GLY A 256 -15.75 -32.33 1.73
CA GLY A 256 -15.23 -33.68 1.58
C GLY A 256 -14.82 -34.32 2.89
N TYR A 257 -15.60 -34.15 3.98
CA TYR A 257 -15.53 -35.06 5.08
C TYR A 257 -16.97 -35.48 5.42
N GLU A 258 -17.53 -36.35 4.57
CA GLU A 258 -18.67 -37.15 4.97
C GLU A 258 -18.17 -38.19 5.97
N SER A 259 -18.78 -38.13 7.14
CA SER A 259 -18.66 -39.07 8.21
C SER A 259 -19.10 -40.47 7.77
N SER A 260 -18.16 -41.38 7.62
CA SER A 260 -18.41 -42.79 7.81
C SER A 260 -17.45 -43.23 8.89
N ASP A 261 -17.93 -43.37 10.11
CA ASP A 261 -17.77 -44.59 10.87
C ASP A 261 -18.39 -44.43 12.25
N SER A 262 -19.46 -45.18 12.42
CA SER A 262 -19.99 -45.68 13.67
C SER A 262 -18.86 -46.33 14.49
N ILE A 263 -18.45 -45.70 15.59
CA ILE A 263 -17.63 -46.37 16.61
C ILE A 263 -18.52 -46.62 17.82
N GLU A 264 -18.73 -47.90 18.02
CA GLU A 264 -19.37 -48.53 19.17
C GLU A 264 -18.92 -47.94 20.52
N SER A 265 -19.91 -47.72 21.36
CA SER A 265 -19.76 -47.53 22.79
C SER A 265 -19.01 -48.72 23.40
N ASN A 266 -17.78 -48.52 23.82
CA ASN A 266 -17.11 -49.44 24.71
C ASN A 266 -16.83 -48.76 26.05
N SER A 267 -17.66 -49.11 26.99
CA SER A 267 -17.60 -48.79 28.41
C SER A 267 -16.28 -49.27 29.03
N LEU A 268 -15.47 -48.38 29.54
CA LEU A 268 -14.37 -48.70 30.44
C LEU A 268 -14.86 -48.55 31.90
N PRO A 269 -14.54 -49.51 32.79
CA PRO A 269 -15.03 -49.50 34.16
C PRO A 269 -14.29 -48.55 35.06
N LEU A 270 -15.04 -47.84 35.88
CA LEU A 270 -14.61 -47.17 37.11
C LEU A 270 -14.00 -48.21 38.04
N ASN A 271 -12.72 -48.11 38.34
CA ASN A 271 -12.15 -48.50 39.64
C ASN A 271 -10.70 -48.00 39.71
N LEU A 272 -10.49 -47.05 40.56
CA LEU A 272 -9.36 -46.98 41.50
C LEU A 272 -9.54 -45.72 42.36
N ARG A 273 -10.32 -45.94 43.37
CA ARG A 273 -10.30 -45.19 44.61
C ARG A 273 -9.26 -45.89 45.51
N GLU A 274 -8.61 -45.08 46.32
CA GLU A 274 -7.87 -45.43 47.53
C GLU A 274 -6.36 -45.48 47.43
N GLY A 275 -5.80 -44.68 48.31
CA GLY A 275 -4.59 -44.94 49.04
C GLY A 275 -3.68 -43.73 49.13
N ILE A 276 -3.88 -42.93 50.22
CA ILE A 276 -3.09 -42.82 51.45
C ILE A 276 -1.86 -41.92 51.22
N GLY A 277 -1.58 -40.78 51.89
CA GLY A 277 -1.49 -40.74 53.39
C GLY A 277 -0.03 -41.01 53.82
N GLU A 278 0.67 -40.00 54.03
CA GLU A 278 1.58 -39.56 55.10
C GLU A 278 2.45 -38.41 54.65
#